data_cb7200596b1ed857db4e89f582e934a4
#
_entry.id   cb7200596b1ed857db4e89f582e934a4
#
_cell.length_a   1.000
_cell.length_b   1.000
_cell.length_c   1.000
_cell.angle_alpha   90.00
_cell.angle_beta   90.00
_cell.angle_gamma   90.00
#
_symmetry.space_group_name_H-M   'P 1'
#
loop_
_entity.id
_entity.type
_entity.pdbx_description
1 polymer ?
#
loop_
_entity_poly.entity_id
_entity_poly.type
_entity_poly.pdbx_seq_one_letter_code
_entity_poly.pdbx_strand_id
1 'polypeptide(L)'
;MNATPQDYRHLDVGPLLGNDSGMNDLLYVNGGNPLSGTITVRGAKNFVSKAMVASLLGETKSVLRNVPQIRDVAVVSGLLSLHGVQVEYSAADGVINLDPSAVESAHVAEIDAHAGSSRIPILFCGPLLHRLGEAFIPDLGGCHIGDRPIDFHLEILRRFGAEVDKREGGIHLRALGRLKGIKMELPYPSVGATEQLLLTAVRAEGITELSNAAIEPEIVDLICVLQKMGAIISVDTDRVIRIEGVDRLTGFTHTALGDRIEAASWASAALATGGDVTIKGAHQVEMMAFLNTFRKVGGQFEVHDQDIRFWHPGGPLRSIVLETDVHPGFMTDWQQPLVVALTQATGLSIVHETVYEKRFGFTCALRKMGANIQIYRECLGGAPCRFGQRNFHHSAVISGPTPLHAADVEVPDLRGGFSYLIAALAANGRSTVRGISLIDRGYEAFQEKLEALGADVSRG
;
A
#
# COMPACT_ATOMS: atom_id res chain seq x y z
N MET A 1 -30.08 -12.82 -18.85
CA MET A 1 -29.43 -12.41 -20.10
C MET A 1 -27.94 -12.41 -19.80
N ASN A 2 -27.20 -13.29 -20.46
CA ASN A 2 -25.76 -13.42 -20.20
C ASN A 2 -25.03 -12.19 -20.75
N ALA A 3 -24.48 -11.35 -19.86
CA ALA A 3 -23.56 -10.30 -20.24
C ALA A 3 -22.29 -10.95 -20.81
N THR A 4 -21.97 -10.62 -22.05
CA THR A 4 -20.76 -11.12 -22.71
C THR A 4 -19.56 -10.25 -22.27
N PRO A 5 -18.30 -10.73 -22.36
CA PRO A 5 -17.09 -9.97 -21.98
C PRO A 5 -16.88 -8.64 -22.71
N GLN A 6 -17.82 -8.25 -23.58
CA GLN A 6 -17.75 -7.03 -24.38
C GLN A 6 -18.31 -5.78 -23.72
N ASP A 7 -19.01 -5.87 -22.58
CA ASP A 7 -19.66 -4.72 -21.93
C ASP A 7 -18.72 -3.86 -21.04
N TYR A 8 -17.47 -4.28 -20.86
CA TYR A 8 -16.48 -3.57 -20.03
C TYR A 8 -15.70 -2.46 -20.76
N ARG A 9 -16.08 -2.12 -22.01
CA ARG A 9 -15.35 -1.15 -22.86
C ARG A 9 -15.44 0.30 -22.41
N HIS A 10 -16.18 0.62 -21.35
CA HIS A 10 -16.29 1.98 -20.82
C HIS A 10 -15.36 2.27 -19.62
N LEU A 11 -14.68 1.25 -19.12
CA LEU A 11 -13.56 1.42 -18.20
C LEU A 11 -12.31 1.60 -19.08
N ASP A 12 -11.77 2.80 -19.16
CA ASP A 12 -10.46 3.07 -19.81
C ASP A 12 -9.33 2.51 -18.94
N VAL A 13 -9.41 1.22 -18.65
CA VAL A 13 -8.43 0.41 -17.90
C VAL A 13 -7.58 -0.46 -18.84
N GLY A 14 -7.61 -0.14 -20.15
CA GLY A 14 -7.11 -0.94 -21.27
C GLY A 14 -5.84 -1.77 -21.01
N PRO A 15 -4.67 -1.22 -20.74
CA PRO A 15 -3.42 -1.99 -20.60
C PRO A 15 -3.26 -2.71 -19.25
N LEU A 16 -3.98 -2.29 -18.19
CA LEU A 16 -3.73 -2.75 -16.81
C LEU A 16 -4.28 -4.14 -16.50
N LEU A 17 -5.23 -4.66 -17.29
CA LEU A 17 -5.82 -6.01 -17.14
C LEU A 17 -5.25 -7.04 -18.14
N GLY A 18 -4.36 -6.64 -19.04
CA GLY A 18 -3.74 -7.53 -20.02
C GLY A 18 -2.91 -8.63 -19.34
N ASN A 19 -3.20 -9.88 -19.69
CA ASN A 19 -2.33 -11.05 -19.45
C ASN A 19 -1.10 -11.00 -20.39
N ASP A 20 -0.33 -9.92 -20.39
CA ASP A 20 0.95 -9.88 -21.08
C ASP A 20 2.05 -10.46 -20.16
N SER A 21 1.96 -11.76 -19.95
CA SER A 21 3.05 -12.53 -19.40
C SER A 21 4.04 -12.87 -20.53
N GLY A 22 5.12 -12.09 -20.64
CA GLY A 22 6.25 -12.65 -21.30
C GLY A 22 7.22 -11.75 -22.07
N MET A 23 6.79 -10.74 -22.82
CA MET A 23 7.76 -10.01 -23.66
C MET A 23 8.07 -8.56 -23.21
N ASN A 24 7.27 -7.93 -22.35
CA ASN A 24 7.46 -6.54 -21.91
C ASN A 24 7.63 -6.37 -20.38
N ASP A 25 7.95 -7.45 -19.65
CA ASP A 25 8.11 -7.41 -18.19
C ASP A 25 9.56 -7.16 -17.75
N LEU A 26 10.30 -6.45 -18.58
CA LEU A 26 11.70 -6.10 -18.39
C LEU A 26 11.90 -4.59 -18.43
N LEU A 27 12.78 -4.09 -17.57
CA LEU A 27 13.30 -2.73 -17.65
C LEU A 27 14.83 -2.78 -17.68
N TYR A 28 15.41 -2.14 -18.67
CA TYR A 28 16.85 -1.87 -18.72
C TYR A 28 17.10 -0.52 -18.07
N VAL A 29 18.08 -0.47 -17.18
CA VAL A 29 18.45 0.74 -16.44
C VAL A 29 19.94 0.99 -16.59
N ASN A 30 20.33 2.09 -17.23
CA ASN A 30 21.69 2.58 -17.26
C ASN A 30 21.89 3.51 -16.07
N GLY A 31 22.51 3.00 -15.00
CA GLY A 31 22.66 3.72 -13.74
C GLY A 31 23.90 4.63 -13.71
N GLY A 32 24.09 5.28 -12.55
CA GLY A 32 25.20 6.19 -12.30
C GLY A 32 24.91 7.67 -12.60
N ASN A 33 23.69 8.01 -13.00
CA ASN A 33 23.26 9.39 -13.24
C ASN A 33 22.37 9.89 -12.08
N PRO A 34 22.64 11.13 -11.57
CA PRO A 34 21.77 11.74 -10.58
C PRO A 34 20.36 11.99 -11.15
N LEU A 35 19.33 11.67 -10.38
CA LEU A 35 17.96 12.03 -10.71
C LEU A 35 17.72 13.51 -10.41
N SER A 36 17.09 14.24 -11.35
CA SER A 36 16.79 15.66 -11.16
C SER A 36 15.50 16.05 -11.85
N GLY A 37 14.64 16.80 -11.16
CA GLY A 37 13.40 17.31 -11.76
C GLY A 37 12.23 17.30 -10.80
N THR A 38 11.02 17.31 -11.38
CA THR A 38 9.77 17.34 -10.62
C THR A 38 8.85 16.22 -11.08
N ILE A 39 8.29 15.50 -10.11
CA ILE A 39 7.25 14.48 -10.35
C ILE A 39 6.04 14.75 -9.46
N THR A 40 4.91 14.13 -9.79
CA THR A 40 3.70 14.19 -8.99
C THR A 40 3.38 12.80 -8.46
N VAL A 41 3.11 12.67 -7.16
CA VAL A 41 2.50 11.49 -6.57
C VAL A 41 1.01 11.73 -6.40
N ARG A 42 0.21 10.77 -6.84
CA ARG A 42 -1.24 10.80 -6.67
C ARG A 42 -1.66 10.14 -5.36
N GLY A 43 -2.95 9.87 -5.23
CA GLY A 43 -3.55 9.34 -4.03
C GLY A 43 -2.97 8.01 -3.58
N ALA A 44 -2.88 7.86 -2.25
CA ALA A 44 -2.29 6.69 -1.62
C ALA A 44 -3.01 5.39 -2.02
N LYS A 45 -2.27 4.44 -2.61
CA LYS A 45 -2.75 3.10 -2.94
C LYS A 45 -3.47 2.45 -1.75
N ASN A 46 -2.88 2.59 -0.56
CA ASN A 46 -3.39 1.98 0.66
C ASN A 46 -4.69 2.61 1.18
N PHE A 47 -5.08 3.77 0.69
CA PHE A 47 -6.34 4.44 1.02
C PHE A 47 -7.39 4.28 -0.09
N VAL A 48 -7.03 4.61 -1.35
CA VAL A 48 -7.99 4.71 -2.46
C VAL A 48 -8.84 3.47 -2.61
N SER A 49 -8.25 2.29 -2.58
CA SER A 49 -8.98 1.03 -2.70
C SER A 49 -10.03 0.82 -1.60
N LYS A 50 -9.77 1.29 -0.37
CA LYS A 50 -10.69 1.18 0.76
C LYS A 50 -11.81 2.20 0.70
N ALA A 51 -11.49 3.43 0.27
CA ALA A 51 -12.52 4.44 0.00
C ALA A 51 -13.47 3.99 -1.12
N MET A 52 -12.96 3.32 -2.17
CA MET A 52 -13.79 2.72 -3.20
C MET A 52 -14.71 1.63 -2.62
N VAL A 53 -14.19 0.73 -1.77
CA VAL A 53 -15.01 -0.30 -1.10
C VAL A 53 -16.05 0.32 -0.16
N ALA A 54 -15.72 1.42 0.53
CA ALA A 54 -16.66 2.13 1.40
C ALA A 54 -17.90 2.62 0.65
N SER A 55 -17.82 2.89 -0.67
CA SER A 55 -18.97 3.30 -1.47
C SER A 55 -20.13 2.30 -1.44
N LEU A 56 -19.86 0.99 -1.25
CA LEU A 56 -20.87 -0.06 -1.10
C LEU A 56 -21.81 0.19 0.10
N LEU A 57 -21.35 0.91 1.12
CA LEU A 57 -22.16 1.23 2.31
C LEU A 57 -23.16 2.36 2.07
N GLY A 58 -22.90 3.21 1.07
CA GLY A 58 -23.74 4.36 0.73
C GLY A 58 -24.97 3.98 -0.08
N GLU A 59 -25.99 4.86 -0.04
CA GLU A 59 -27.22 4.74 -0.85
C GLU A 59 -27.21 5.68 -2.08
N THR A 60 -26.26 6.60 -2.15
CA THR A 60 -26.12 7.58 -3.24
C THR A 60 -24.70 7.60 -3.81
N LYS A 61 -24.53 8.27 -4.94
CA LYS A 61 -23.27 8.38 -5.67
C LYS A 61 -22.13 8.95 -4.82
N SER A 62 -20.95 8.39 -5.00
CA SER A 62 -19.69 8.87 -4.42
C SER A 62 -18.73 9.36 -5.48
N VAL A 63 -17.93 10.36 -5.15
CA VAL A 63 -16.87 10.91 -6.00
C VAL A 63 -15.55 10.90 -5.24
N LEU A 64 -14.57 10.17 -5.75
CA LEU A 64 -13.20 10.19 -5.23
C LEU A 64 -12.27 10.84 -6.25
N ARG A 65 -11.49 11.80 -5.78
CA ARG A 65 -10.50 12.55 -6.58
C ARG A 65 -9.08 12.16 -6.19
N ASN A 66 -8.13 12.52 -7.03
CA ASN A 66 -6.71 12.18 -6.86
C ASN A 66 -6.47 10.67 -6.86
N VAL A 67 -7.23 9.93 -7.67
CA VAL A 67 -7.13 8.46 -7.80
C VAL A 67 -5.99 8.11 -8.77
N PRO A 68 -4.99 7.29 -8.36
CA PRO A 68 -3.89 6.90 -9.23
C PRO A 68 -4.32 5.85 -10.26
N GLN A 69 -3.68 5.85 -11.41
CA GLN A 69 -3.86 4.84 -12.44
C GLN A 69 -2.96 3.62 -12.15
N ILE A 70 -3.38 2.77 -11.25
CA ILE A 70 -2.66 1.57 -10.82
C ILE A 70 -3.54 0.32 -10.93
N ARG A 71 -2.91 -0.85 -11.05
CA ARG A 71 -3.62 -2.12 -11.21
C ARG A 71 -4.60 -2.42 -10.06
N ASP A 72 -4.28 -2.06 -8.82
CA ASP A 72 -5.19 -2.30 -7.69
C ASP A 72 -6.50 -1.50 -7.82
N VAL A 73 -6.48 -0.30 -8.41
CA VAL A 73 -7.70 0.49 -8.70
C VAL A 73 -8.54 -0.23 -9.75
N ALA A 74 -7.93 -0.75 -10.82
CA ALA A 74 -8.63 -1.53 -11.84
C ALA A 74 -9.28 -2.79 -11.27
N VAL A 75 -8.57 -3.54 -10.43
CA VAL A 75 -9.11 -4.75 -9.76
C VAL A 75 -10.31 -4.41 -8.89
N VAL A 76 -10.23 -3.35 -8.08
CA VAL A 76 -11.35 -2.93 -7.21
C VAL A 76 -12.52 -2.43 -8.03
N SER A 77 -12.28 -1.68 -9.10
CA SER A 77 -13.32 -1.23 -10.04
C SER A 77 -14.07 -2.41 -10.64
N GLY A 78 -13.35 -3.44 -11.11
CA GLY A 78 -13.95 -4.67 -11.64
C GLY A 78 -14.79 -5.40 -10.59
N LEU A 79 -14.28 -5.58 -9.36
CA LEU A 79 -15.02 -6.21 -8.28
C LEU A 79 -16.28 -5.43 -7.88
N LEU A 80 -16.21 -4.10 -7.83
CA LEU A 80 -17.38 -3.25 -7.57
C LEU A 80 -18.42 -3.39 -8.68
N SER A 81 -17.98 -3.41 -9.94
CA SER A 81 -18.87 -3.59 -11.10
C SER A 81 -19.55 -4.97 -11.09
N LEU A 82 -18.84 -6.03 -10.70
CA LEU A 82 -19.43 -7.37 -10.52
C LEU A 82 -20.53 -7.38 -9.46
N HIS A 83 -20.43 -6.53 -8.46
CA HIS A 83 -21.47 -6.33 -7.43
C HIS A 83 -22.49 -5.26 -7.80
N GLY A 84 -22.63 -4.89 -9.07
CA GLY A 84 -23.66 -3.98 -9.57
C GLY A 84 -23.40 -2.49 -9.30
N VAL A 85 -22.22 -2.11 -8.81
CA VAL A 85 -21.83 -0.69 -8.69
C VAL A 85 -21.47 -0.16 -10.08
N GLN A 86 -22.08 0.96 -10.49
CA GLN A 86 -21.65 1.67 -11.70
C GLN A 86 -20.36 2.44 -11.40
N VAL A 87 -19.30 2.13 -12.14
CA VAL A 87 -17.98 2.71 -11.96
C VAL A 87 -17.59 3.48 -13.21
N GLU A 88 -17.32 4.78 -13.06
CA GLU A 88 -16.82 5.66 -14.12
C GLU A 88 -15.47 6.25 -13.67
N TYR A 89 -14.39 5.90 -14.34
CA TYR A 89 -13.04 6.35 -14.00
C TYR A 89 -12.42 7.17 -15.13
N SER A 90 -12.05 8.41 -14.82
CA SER A 90 -11.21 9.27 -15.65
C SER A 90 -9.77 9.23 -15.15
N ALA A 91 -8.92 8.44 -15.78
CA ALA A 91 -7.51 8.30 -15.40
C ALA A 91 -6.75 9.63 -15.56
N ALA A 92 -7.04 10.40 -16.63
CA ALA A 92 -6.40 11.69 -16.88
C ALA A 92 -6.66 12.69 -15.75
N ASP A 93 -7.90 12.77 -15.26
CA ASP A 93 -8.30 13.69 -14.19
C ASP A 93 -8.04 13.10 -12.79
N GLY A 94 -7.79 11.78 -12.70
CA GLY A 94 -7.71 11.07 -11.44
C GLY A 94 -9.01 11.10 -10.64
N VAL A 95 -10.16 10.97 -11.32
CA VAL A 95 -11.49 11.05 -10.70
C VAL A 95 -12.25 9.75 -10.96
N ILE A 96 -12.81 9.17 -9.91
CA ILE A 96 -13.71 8.02 -10.01
C ILE A 96 -15.07 8.35 -9.42
N ASN A 97 -16.14 8.04 -10.17
CA ASN A 97 -17.52 8.11 -9.74
C ASN A 97 -18.03 6.70 -9.47
N LEU A 98 -18.71 6.51 -8.35
CA LEU A 98 -19.20 5.22 -7.87
C LEU A 98 -20.69 5.34 -7.52
N ASP A 99 -21.55 4.58 -8.22
CA ASP A 99 -23.00 4.55 -7.95
C ASP A 99 -23.42 3.16 -7.45
N PRO A 100 -23.65 3.00 -6.14
CA PRO A 100 -24.03 1.73 -5.53
C PRO A 100 -25.54 1.48 -5.51
N SER A 101 -26.33 2.17 -6.32
CA SER A 101 -27.80 2.08 -6.29
C SER A 101 -28.34 0.68 -6.61
N ALA A 102 -27.60 -0.12 -7.39
CA ALA A 102 -27.99 -1.45 -7.87
C ALA A 102 -27.10 -2.58 -7.33
N VAL A 103 -26.64 -2.48 -6.07
CA VAL A 103 -25.78 -3.53 -5.47
C VAL A 103 -26.51 -4.87 -5.43
N GLU A 104 -25.84 -5.89 -5.97
CA GLU A 104 -26.33 -7.28 -6.07
C GLU A 104 -25.20 -8.29 -5.77
N SER A 105 -25.58 -9.56 -5.56
CA SER A 105 -24.63 -10.65 -5.36
C SER A 105 -23.95 -11.02 -6.67
N ALA A 106 -22.62 -11.06 -6.68
CA ALA A 106 -21.83 -11.51 -7.81
C ALA A 106 -21.63 -13.03 -7.80
N HIS A 107 -21.42 -13.62 -8.98
CA HIS A 107 -21.08 -15.03 -9.10
C HIS A 107 -19.65 -15.32 -8.59
N VAL A 108 -19.54 -16.39 -7.79
CA VAL A 108 -18.27 -16.82 -7.16
C VAL A 108 -17.12 -16.96 -8.16
N ALA A 109 -17.38 -17.60 -9.31
CA ALA A 109 -16.36 -17.80 -10.35
C ALA A 109 -15.85 -16.49 -10.98
N GLU A 110 -16.72 -15.47 -11.07
CA GLU A 110 -16.35 -14.15 -11.59
C GLU A 110 -15.50 -13.36 -10.58
N ILE A 111 -15.86 -13.46 -9.30
CA ILE A 111 -15.06 -12.85 -8.20
C ILE A 111 -13.65 -13.45 -8.18
N ASP A 112 -13.55 -14.80 -8.27
CA ASP A 112 -12.27 -15.50 -8.28
C ASP A 112 -11.39 -15.09 -9.47
N ALA A 113 -11.95 -15.02 -10.65
CA ALA A 113 -11.26 -14.60 -11.86
C ALA A 113 -10.68 -13.17 -11.76
N HIS A 114 -11.37 -12.25 -11.08
CA HIS A 114 -10.95 -10.87 -10.91
C HIS A 114 -10.05 -10.66 -9.66
N ALA A 115 -10.34 -11.38 -8.59
CA ALA A 115 -9.61 -11.25 -7.34
C ALA A 115 -8.17 -11.74 -7.42
N GLY A 116 -7.93 -12.81 -8.15
CA GLY A 116 -6.67 -13.50 -8.49
C GLY A 116 -5.47 -13.27 -7.58
N SER A 117 -4.92 -12.08 -7.56
CA SER A 117 -3.72 -11.73 -6.79
C SER A 117 -3.96 -10.66 -5.71
N SER A 118 -5.19 -10.19 -5.52
CA SER A 118 -5.52 -9.13 -4.56
C SER A 118 -6.03 -9.68 -3.24
N ARG A 119 -5.73 -9.00 -2.13
CA ARG A 119 -6.29 -9.29 -0.80
C ARG A 119 -7.48 -8.39 -0.45
N ILE A 120 -7.83 -7.47 -1.33
CA ILE A 120 -8.92 -6.50 -1.09
C ILE A 120 -10.29 -7.15 -0.97
N PRO A 121 -10.61 -8.29 -1.63
CA PRO A 121 -11.93 -8.92 -1.50
C PRO A 121 -12.40 -9.15 -0.06
N ILE A 122 -11.50 -9.38 0.90
CA ILE A 122 -11.87 -9.54 2.31
C ILE A 122 -12.59 -8.30 2.88
N LEU A 123 -12.23 -7.09 2.42
CA LEU A 123 -12.81 -5.84 2.90
C LEU A 123 -14.23 -5.60 2.37
N PHE A 124 -14.63 -6.26 1.29
CA PHE A 124 -16.00 -6.23 0.77
C PHE A 124 -17.00 -6.87 1.73
N CYS A 125 -16.54 -7.80 2.59
CA CYS A 125 -17.42 -8.62 3.42
C CYS A 125 -18.29 -7.81 4.36
N GLY A 126 -17.74 -6.84 5.10
CA GLY A 126 -18.54 -5.99 5.97
C GLY A 126 -19.65 -5.24 5.23
N PRO A 127 -19.31 -4.46 4.19
CA PRO A 127 -20.31 -3.78 3.35
C PRO A 127 -21.35 -4.73 2.73
N LEU A 128 -20.96 -5.86 2.16
CA LEU A 128 -21.88 -6.80 1.52
C LEU A 128 -22.81 -7.49 2.54
N LEU A 129 -22.31 -7.83 3.74
CA LEU A 129 -23.15 -8.36 4.81
C LEU A 129 -24.24 -7.36 5.23
N HIS A 130 -23.96 -6.05 5.22
CA HIS A 130 -24.96 -5.02 5.48
C HIS A 130 -25.95 -4.82 4.32
N ARG A 131 -25.51 -5.00 3.09
CA ARG A 131 -26.32 -4.73 1.89
C ARG A 131 -27.15 -5.95 1.45
N LEU A 132 -26.55 -7.14 1.52
CA LEU A 132 -27.08 -8.37 0.93
C LEU A 132 -27.33 -9.48 1.97
N GLY A 133 -26.80 -9.34 3.19
CA GLY A 133 -26.84 -10.38 4.20
C GLY A 133 -25.86 -11.54 3.96
N GLU A 134 -25.13 -11.52 2.85
CA GLU A 134 -24.13 -12.53 2.51
C GLU A 134 -22.91 -11.92 1.81
N ALA A 135 -21.78 -12.62 1.88
CA ALA A 135 -20.55 -12.28 1.16
C ALA A 135 -19.76 -13.54 0.85
N PHE A 136 -18.94 -13.48 -0.20
CA PHE A 136 -18.02 -14.54 -0.57
C PHE A 136 -16.60 -13.98 -0.75
N ILE A 137 -15.60 -14.73 -0.25
CA ILE A 137 -14.19 -14.44 -0.45
C ILE A 137 -13.57 -15.63 -1.16
N PRO A 138 -13.03 -15.47 -2.38
CA PRO A 138 -12.25 -16.53 -3.02
C PRO A 138 -10.95 -16.78 -2.26
N ASP A 139 -10.25 -17.87 -2.60
CA ASP A 139 -8.91 -18.11 -2.07
C ASP A 139 -7.98 -16.96 -2.43
N LEU A 140 -7.53 -16.22 -1.42
CA LEU A 140 -6.83 -14.96 -1.60
C LEU A 140 -5.38 -15.18 -2.04
N GLY A 141 -5.04 -14.67 -3.21
CA GLY A 141 -3.67 -14.46 -3.65
C GLY A 141 -3.00 -13.28 -2.93
N GLY A 142 -1.85 -12.83 -3.37
CA GLY A 142 -1.19 -11.60 -2.90
C GLY A 142 0.33 -11.69 -2.88
N CYS A 143 0.97 -10.55 -2.59
CA CYS A 143 2.43 -10.46 -2.45
C CYS A 143 2.94 -11.40 -1.37
N HIS A 144 4.00 -12.14 -1.67
CA HIS A 144 4.67 -13.07 -0.73
C HIS A 144 5.48 -12.37 0.37
N ILE A 145 4.95 -11.29 0.94
CA ILE A 145 5.58 -10.53 2.03
C ILE A 145 5.14 -11.15 3.37
N GLY A 146 5.64 -12.34 3.71
CA GLY A 146 5.31 -13.05 4.93
C GLY A 146 3.92 -13.71 4.95
N ASP A 147 3.65 -14.48 6.01
CA ASP A 147 2.35 -15.05 6.27
C ASP A 147 1.40 -13.93 6.70
N ARG A 148 0.44 -13.58 5.86
CA ARG A 148 -0.60 -12.59 6.14
C ARG A 148 -1.93 -13.31 6.34
N PRO A 149 -2.16 -13.94 7.49
CA PRO A 149 -3.41 -14.62 7.73
C PRO A 149 -4.57 -13.62 7.72
N ILE A 150 -5.75 -14.08 7.28
CA ILE A 150 -6.99 -13.30 7.32
C ILE A 150 -7.81 -13.57 8.58
N ASP A 151 -7.20 -14.25 9.54
CA ASP A 151 -7.81 -14.68 10.82
C ASP A 151 -8.42 -13.50 11.58
N PHE A 152 -7.72 -12.36 11.67
CA PHE A 152 -8.28 -11.16 12.30
C PHE A 152 -9.53 -10.63 11.59
N HIS A 153 -9.53 -10.63 10.27
CA HIS A 153 -10.71 -10.20 9.51
C HIS A 153 -11.90 -11.11 9.80
N LEU A 154 -11.69 -12.43 9.75
CA LEU A 154 -12.74 -13.41 10.02
C LEU A 154 -13.21 -13.36 11.47
N GLU A 155 -12.28 -13.17 12.42
CA GLU A 155 -12.62 -13.03 13.84
C GLU A 155 -13.47 -11.79 14.08
N ILE A 156 -13.12 -10.65 13.49
CA ILE A 156 -13.90 -9.42 13.54
C ILE A 156 -15.32 -9.68 13.04
N LEU A 157 -15.46 -10.26 11.84
CA LEU A 157 -16.77 -10.52 11.23
C LEU A 157 -17.63 -11.48 12.07
N ARG A 158 -17.02 -12.54 12.66
CA ARG A 158 -17.72 -13.44 13.60
C ARG A 158 -18.21 -12.71 14.84
N ARG A 159 -17.40 -11.85 15.41
CA ARG A 159 -17.80 -11.06 16.60
C ARG A 159 -18.98 -10.13 16.32
N PHE A 160 -19.05 -9.54 15.11
CA PHE A 160 -20.20 -8.78 14.67
C PHE A 160 -21.46 -9.63 14.46
N GLY A 161 -21.34 -10.97 14.45
CA GLY A 161 -22.45 -11.92 14.32
C GLY A 161 -22.56 -12.58 12.96
N ALA A 162 -21.53 -12.50 12.11
CA ALA A 162 -21.52 -13.22 10.85
C ALA A 162 -21.14 -14.69 11.04
N GLU A 163 -21.87 -15.59 10.40
CA GLU A 163 -21.47 -16.99 10.23
C GLU A 163 -20.41 -17.06 9.14
N VAL A 164 -19.34 -17.84 9.38
CA VAL A 164 -18.21 -18.01 8.49
C VAL A 164 -18.06 -19.50 8.16
N ASP A 165 -18.33 -19.85 6.92
CA ASP A 165 -18.30 -21.22 6.42
C ASP A 165 -17.21 -21.37 5.34
N LYS A 166 -16.24 -22.26 5.56
CA LYS A 166 -15.19 -22.58 4.58
C LYS A 166 -15.72 -23.66 3.64
N ARG A 167 -15.70 -23.34 2.34
CA ARG A 167 -16.11 -24.25 1.28
C ARG A 167 -15.01 -24.38 0.23
N GLU A 168 -15.17 -25.33 -0.67
CA GLU A 168 -14.32 -25.43 -1.84
C GLU A 168 -14.37 -24.09 -2.65
N GLY A 169 -13.20 -23.55 -2.97
CA GLY A 169 -13.03 -22.29 -3.70
C GLY A 169 -13.05 -21.03 -2.84
N GLY A 170 -13.29 -21.10 -1.50
CA GLY A 170 -13.23 -19.91 -0.66
C GLY A 170 -14.05 -19.94 0.62
N ILE A 171 -14.43 -18.77 1.09
CA ILE A 171 -15.12 -18.58 2.37
C ILE A 171 -16.46 -17.87 2.09
N HIS A 172 -17.56 -18.49 2.55
CA HIS A 172 -18.89 -17.89 2.56
C HIS A 172 -19.18 -17.28 3.92
N LEU A 173 -19.78 -16.10 3.91
CA LEU A 173 -20.23 -15.40 5.11
C LEU A 173 -21.72 -15.10 4.99
N ARG A 174 -22.43 -15.19 6.14
CA ARG A 174 -23.85 -14.85 6.25
C ARG A 174 -24.13 -14.06 7.50
N ALA A 175 -24.98 -13.05 7.40
CA ALA A 175 -25.54 -12.35 8.55
C ALA A 175 -26.95 -12.88 8.80
N LEU A 176 -27.19 -13.50 9.98
CA LEU A 176 -28.51 -14.03 10.37
C LEU A 176 -29.48 -12.92 10.83
N GLY A 177 -29.08 -11.68 10.71
CA GLY A 177 -29.80 -10.49 11.11
C GLY A 177 -28.87 -9.29 11.04
N ARG A 178 -29.26 -8.19 11.68
CA ARG A 178 -28.39 -7.01 11.74
C ARG A 178 -27.13 -7.31 12.54
N LEU A 179 -25.96 -6.97 11.99
CA LEU A 179 -24.69 -7.07 12.70
C LEU A 179 -24.71 -6.17 13.93
N LYS A 180 -24.05 -6.60 15.02
CA LYS A 180 -24.08 -5.88 16.31
C LYS A 180 -22.71 -5.32 16.65
N GLY A 181 -22.70 -4.14 17.27
CA GLY A 181 -21.48 -3.50 17.76
C GLY A 181 -20.72 -4.38 18.76
N ILE A 182 -19.41 -4.26 18.76
CA ILE A 182 -18.50 -5.08 19.55
C ILE A 182 -17.50 -4.23 20.31
N LYS A 183 -16.93 -4.81 21.38
CA LYS A 183 -15.71 -4.30 22.01
C LYS A 183 -14.57 -5.26 21.74
N MET A 184 -13.47 -4.74 21.19
CA MET A 184 -12.32 -5.54 20.79
C MET A 184 -11.01 -4.78 21.00
N GLU A 185 -9.96 -5.52 21.38
CA GLU A 185 -8.58 -5.05 21.41
C GLU A 185 -7.75 -5.85 20.41
N LEU A 186 -6.97 -5.17 19.57
CA LEU A 186 -6.03 -5.85 18.68
C LEU A 186 -4.72 -6.15 19.41
N PRO A 187 -4.13 -7.33 19.19
CA PRO A 187 -2.83 -7.69 19.82
C PRO A 187 -1.68 -6.82 19.28
N TYR A 188 -1.86 -6.19 18.12
CA TYR A 188 -1.00 -5.16 17.55
C TYR A 188 -1.81 -4.28 16.60
N PRO A 189 -1.39 -3.02 16.32
CA PRO A 189 -2.12 -2.11 15.44
C PRO A 189 -2.11 -2.58 13.98
N SER A 190 -3.01 -3.49 13.64
CA SER A 190 -3.15 -4.00 12.27
C SER A 190 -4.00 -3.06 11.42
N VAL A 191 -3.42 -2.53 10.34
CA VAL A 191 -4.11 -1.66 9.38
C VAL A 191 -5.32 -2.38 8.78
N GLY A 192 -5.14 -3.57 8.20
CA GLY A 192 -6.23 -4.32 7.57
C GLY A 192 -7.34 -4.71 8.53
N ALA A 193 -7.01 -5.09 9.77
CA ALA A 193 -8.02 -5.39 10.80
C ALA A 193 -8.83 -4.14 11.20
N THR A 194 -8.16 -2.99 11.33
CA THR A 194 -8.81 -1.70 11.61
C THR A 194 -9.73 -1.28 10.46
N GLU A 195 -9.27 -1.41 9.21
CA GLU A 195 -10.10 -1.16 8.01
C GLU A 195 -11.35 -2.06 7.97
N GLN A 196 -11.18 -3.36 8.22
CA GLN A 196 -12.30 -4.31 8.27
C GLN A 196 -13.32 -3.93 9.33
N LEU A 197 -12.85 -3.57 10.54
CA LEU A 197 -13.72 -3.18 11.63
C LEU A 197 -14.47 -1.89 11.30
N LEU A 198 -13.81 -0.85 10.79
CA LEU A 198 -14.42 0.41 10.39
C LEU A 198 -15.53 0.18 9.37
N LEU A 199 -15.24 -0.53 8.26
CA LEU A 199 -16.19 -0.80 7.19
C LEU A 199 -17.38 -1.66 7.65
N THR A 200 -17.23 -2.41 8.75
CA THR A 200 -18.31 -3.24 9.30
C THR A 200 -19.10 -2.49 10.39
N ALA A 201 -18.42 -1.77 11.27
CA ALA A 201 -19.03 -1.15 12.45
C ALA A 201 -20.00 0.01 12.13
N VAL A 202 -19.72 0.78 11.07
CA VAL A 202 -20.49 2.02 10.77
C VAL A 202 -21.97 1.80 10.54
N ARG A 203 -22.42 0.58 10.25
CA ARG A 203 -23.83 0.21 10.11
C ARG A 203 -24.27 -0.89 11.10
N ALA A 204 -23.40 -1.34 11.99
CA ALA A 204 -23.75 -2.32 13.01
C ALA A 204 -24.65 -1.69 14.08
N GLU A 205 -25.58 -2.45 14.66
CA GLU A 205 -26.46 -1.97 15.72
C GLU A 205 -25.69 -1.72 17.02
N GLY A 206 -25.77 -0.51 17.56
CA GLY A 206 -25.12 -0.14 18.81
C GLY A 206 -23.74 0.46 18.64
N ILE A 207 -22.89 0.31 19.66
CA ILE A 207 -21.57 0.93 19.73
C ILE A 207 -20.49 -0.14 19.54
N THR A 208 -19.52 0.18 18.68
CA THR A 208 -18.26 -0.58 18.54
C THR A 208 -17.12 0.22 19.16
N GLU A 209 -16.25 -0.45 19.92
CA GLU A 209 -15.02 0.11 20.48
C GLU A 209 -13.83 -0.77 20.11
N LEU A 210 -12.86 -0.19 19.42
CA LEU A 210 -11.62 -0.84 19.04
C LEU A 210 -10.46 -0.20 19.79
N SER A 211 -9.78 -0.96 20.64
CA SER A 211 -8.53 -0.56 21.29
C SER A 211 -7.31 -1.07 20.51
N ASN A 212 -6.19 -0.39 20.64
CA ASN A 212 -4.95 -0.64 19.92
C ASN A 212 -5.12 -0.65 18.39
N ALA A 213 -5.93 0.29 17.89
CA ALA A 213 -6.21 0.46 16.46
C ALA A 213 -4.98 0.97 15.70
N ALA A 214 -4.92 0.69 14.41
CA ALA A 214 -4.06 1.42 13.48
C ALA A 214 -4.56 2.86 13.33
N ILE A 215 -3.63 3.83 13.31
CA ILE A 215 -3.92 5.27 13.16
C ILE A 215 -3.07 5.91 12.07
N GLU A 216 -2.65 5.12 11.09
CA GLU A 216 -1.95 5.61 9.91
C GLU A 216 -2.79 6.69 9.20
N PRO A 217 -2.17 7.66 8.52
CA PRO A 217 -2.88 8.70 7.77
C PRO A 217 -3.97 8.14 6.85
N GLU A 218 -3.74 7.00 6.23
CA GLU A 218 -4.70 6.31 5.36
C GLU A 218 -5.93 5.80 6.13
N ILE A 219 -5.78 5.41 7.39
CA ILE A 219 -6.90 5.05 8.28
C ILE A 219 -7.70 6.29 8.67
N VAL A 220 -7.02 7.38 9.02
CA VAL A 220 -7.66 8.64 9.37
C VAL A 220 -8.43 9.18 8.16
N ASP A 221 -7.87 9.11 6.97
CA ASP A 221 -8.53 9.53 5.74
C ASP A 221 -9.77 8.67 5.41
N LEU A 222 -9.72 7.34 5.67
CA LEU A 222 -10.88 6.46 5.58
C LEU A 222 -11.98 6.85 6.59
N ILE A 223 -11.61 7.20 7.81
CA ILE A 223 -12.54 7.71 8.82
C ILE A 223 -13.20 9.00 8.31
N CYS A 224 -12.45 9.94 7.74
CA CYS A 224 -12.98 11.15 7.14
C CYS A 224 -13.99 10.86 6.01
N VAL A 225 -13.73 9.86 5.17
CA VAL A 225 -14.69 9.41 4.14
C VAL A 225 -15.96 8.88 4.78
N LEU A 226 -15.86 7.98 5.77
CA LEU A 226 -17.02 7.40 6.45
C LEU A 226 -17.84 8.47 7.18
N GLN A 227 -17.18 9.45 7.83
CA GLN A 227 -17.87 10.58 8.46
C GLN A 227 -18.61 11.46 7.43
N LYS A 228 -18.04 11.71 6.26
CA LYS A 228 -18.72 12.39 5.14
C LYS A 228 -19.95 11.62 4.65
N MET A 229 -19.94 10.29 4.76
CA MET A 229 -21.08 9.44 4.47
C MET A 229 -22.17 9.48 5.54
N GLY A 230 -21.89 10.07 6.71
CA GLY A 230 -22.82 10.17 7.85
C GLY A 230 -22.49 9.24 9.01
N ALA A 231 -21.34 8.57 9.02
CA ALA A 231 -20.91 7.74 10.14
C ALA A 231 -20.52 8.59 11.36
N ILE A 232 -20.76 8.04 12.57
CA ILE A 232 -20.41 8.66 13.84
C ILE A 232 -19.19 7.94 14.39
N ILE A 233 -18.01 8.56 14.27
CA ILE A 233 -16.72 7.97 14.63
C ILE A 233 -15.92 8.97 15.44
N SER A 234 -15.34 8.53 16.57
CA SER A 234 -14.35 9.26 17.34
C SER A 234 -13.07 8.46 17.49
N VAL A 235 -11.95 9.18 17.55
CA VAL A 235 -10.60 8.59 17.72
C VAL A 235 -9.97 9.27 18.92
N ASP A 236 -9.56 8.48 19.91
CA ASP A 236 -8.86 8.94 21.11
C ASP A 236 -7.33 8.78 20.97
N THR A 237 -6.60 9.48 21.83
CA THR A 237 -5.12 9.53 21.82
C THR A 237 -4.46 8.17 22.02
N ASP A 238 -5.11 7.25 22.73
CA ASP A 238 -4.59 5.92 23.07
C ASP A 238 -4.93 4.85 22.02
N ARG A 239 -5.10 5.24 20.75
CA ARG A 239 -5.48 4.33 19.65
C ARG A 239 -6.81 3.62 19.89
N VAL A 240 -7.75 4.31 20.52
CA VAL A 240 -9.12 3.81 20.69
C VAL A 240 -10.01 4.48 19.66
N ILE A 241 -10.67 3.67 18.84
CA ILE A 241 -11.69 4.12 17.89
C ILE A 241 -13.05 3.68 18.40
N ARG A 242 -13.97 4.64 18.53
CA ARG A 242 -15.35 4.38 18.91
C ARG A 242 -16.27 4.75 17.77
N ILE A 243 -17.16 3.83 17.42
CA ILE A 243 -18.09 3.96 16.30
C ILE A 243 -19.50 3.70 16.81
N GLU A 244 -20.41 4.63 16.57
CA GLU A 244 -21.82 4.44 16.75
C GLU A 244 -22.46 4.09 15.40
N GLY A 245 -23.04 2.90 15.30
CA GLY A 245 -23.63 2.42 14.06
C GLY A 245 -24.89 3.19 13.67
N VAL A 246 -25.00 3.52 12.38
CA VAL A 246 -26.15 4.24 11.83
C VAL A 246 -26.97 3.36 10.89
N ASP A 247 -28.26 3.71 10.69
CA ASP A 247 -29.13 2.93 9.81
C ASP A 247 -28.79 3.10 8.33
N ARG A 248 -28.37 4.30 7.93
CA ARG A 248 -28.12 4.69 6.54
C ARG A 248 -26.87 5.53 6.42
N LEU A 249 -26.18 5.35 5.30
CA LEU A 249 -25.06 6.18 4.88
C LEU A 249 -25.33 6.72 3.47
N THR A 250 -24.89 7.93 3.20
CA THR A 250 -24.95 8.53 1.87
C THR A 250 -23.65 8.28 1.10
N GLY A 251 -23.57 8.73 -0.14
CA GLY A 251 -22.30 8.83 -0.85
C GLY A 251 -21.42 9.96 -0.30
N PHE A 252 -20.21 10.03 -0.80
CA PHE A 252 -19.22 11.04 -0.39
C PHE A 252 -18.61 11.77 -1.59
N THR A 253 -18.03 12.94 -1.35
CA THR A 253 -17.04 13.59 -2.23
C THR A 253 -15.77 13.81 -1.43
N HIS A 254 -14.66 13.23 -1.90
CA HIS A 254 -13.38 13.28 -1.20
C HIS A 254 -12.21 13.35 -2.18
N THR A 255 -11.12 13.99 -1.74
CA THR A 255 -9.83 13.99 -2.44
C THR A 255 -8.86 13.14 -1.62
N ALA A 256 -8.33 12.09 -2.20
CA ALA A 256 -7.41 11.19 -1.53
C ALA A 256 -6.12 11.90 -1.14
N LEU A 257 -5.60 11.59 0.06
CA LEU A 257 -4.26 12.01 0.48
C LEU A 257 -3.19 11.45 -0.47
N GLY A 258 -2.07 12.16 -0.64
CA GLY A 258 -0.94 11.72 -1.48
C GLY A 258 -0.28 10.44 -0.96
N ASP A 259 0.31 9.63 -1.85
CA ASP A 259 1.00 8.40 -1.45
C ASP A 259 2.37 8.71 -0.85
N ARG A 260 2.42 8.79 0.49
CA ARG A 260 3.64 9.02 1.27
C ARG A 260 4.67 7.90 1.14
N ILE A 261 4.25 6.70 0.70
CA ILE A 261 5.17 5.57 0.47
C ILE A 261 5.88 5.76 -0.86
N GLU A 262 5.14 6.12 -1.89
CA GLU A 262 5.71 6.49 -3.19
C GLU A 262 6.64 7.69 -3.05
N ALA A 263 6.21 8.75 -2.34
CA ALA A 263 7.04 9.94 -2.10
C ALA A 263 8.36 9.59 -1.40
N ALA A 264 8.35 8.76 -0.36
CA ALA A 264 9.56 8.32 0.33
C ALA A 264 10.48 7.47 -0.55
N SER A 265 9.90 6.69 -1.46
CA SER A 265 10.67 5.88 -2.43
C SER A 265 11.44 6.78 -3.40
N TRP A 266 10.80 7.79 -3.96
CA TRP A 266 11.45 8.78 -4.85
C TRP A 266 12.49 9.63 -4.12
N ALA A 267 12.19 10.06 -2.89
CA ALA A 267 13.16 10.77 -2.04
C ALA A 267 14.41 9.91 -1.78
N SER A 268 14.22 8.62 -1.50
CA SER A 268 15.33 7.68 -1.29
C SER A 268 16.12 7.45 -2.59
N ALA A 269 15.46 7.45 -3.75
CA ALA A 269 16.11 7.39 -5.06
C ALA A 269 16.98 8.62 -5.31
N ALA A 270 16.48 9.83 -5.04
CA ALA A 270 17.25 11.06 -5.13
C ALA A 270 18.50 11.00 -4.23
N LEU A 271 18.36 10.52 -3.00
CA LEU A 271 19.47 10.41 -2.07
C LEU A 271 20.52 9.40 -2.53
N ALA A 272 20.09 8.22 -3.01
CA ALA A 272 20.99 7.14 -3.45
C ALA A 272 21.76 7.48 -4.74
N THR A 273 21.18 8.31 -5.62
CA THR A 273 21.78 8.70 -6.91
C THR A 273 22.53 10.05 -6.85
N GLY A 274 22.56 10.72 -5.70
CA GLY A 274 23.15 12.07 -5.60
C GLY A 274 22.30 13.16 -6.27
N GLY A 275 20.98 12.95 -6.34
CA GLY A 275 20.02 13.75 -7.11
C GLY A 275 19.33 14.88 -6.33
N ASP A 276 18.39 15.54 -7.02
CA ASP A 276 17.57 16.65 -6.55
C ASP A 276 16.17 16.57 -7.17
N VAL A 277 15.19 16.14 -6.39
CA VAL A 277 13.84 15.83 -6.87
C VAL A 277 12.78 16.57 -6.06
N THR A 278 11.90 17.30 -6.75
CA THR A 278 10.68 17.87 -6.17
C THR A 278 9.52 16.93 -6.36
N ILE A 279 8.85 16.56 -5.27
CA ILE A 279 7.71 15.64 -5.26
C ILE A 279 6.44 16.41 -4.92
N LYS A 280 5.59 16.63 -5.92
CA LYS A 280 4.27 17.25 -5.74
C LYS A 280 3.30 16.23 -5.13
N GLY A 281 2.44 16.68 -4.22
CA GLY A 281 1.50 15.84 -3.49
C GLY A 281 2.12 15.08 -2.32
N ALA A 282 3.33 15.44 -1.91
CA ALA A 282 3.97 14.92 -0.69
C ALA A 282 3.69 15.87 0.49
N HIS A 283 3.12 15.34 1.58
CA HIS A 283 2.69 16.14 2.72
C HIS A 283 3.60 15.92 3.93
N GLN A 284 4.16 17.01 4.47
CA GLN A 284 5.10 16.96 5.61
C GLN A 284 4.54 16.19 6.81
N VAL A 285 3.30 16.48 7.19
CA VAL A 285 2.69 15.91 8.40
C VAL A 285 2.56 14.39 8.37
N GLU A 286 2.44 13.82 7.18
CA GLU A 286 2.30 12.38 6.97
C GLU A 286 3.65 11.66 6.89
N MET A 287 4.76 12.40 6.75
CA MET A 287 6.10 11.89 6.53
C MET A 287 7.11 12.25 7.62
N MET A 288 6.68 12.77 8.77
CA MET A 288 7.58 13.35 9.77
C MET A 288 8.71 12.41 10.21
N ALA A 289 8.41 11.14 10.50
CA ALA A 289 9.43 10.17 10.88
C ALA A 289 10.43 9.89 9.74
N PHE A 290 9.94 9.85 8.49
CA PHE A 290 10.79 9.71 7.30
C PHE A 290 11.69 10.94 7.12
N LEU A 291 11.15 12.16 7.18
CA LEU A 291 11.89 13.40 6.99
C LEU A 291 13.01 13.56 8.03
N ASN A 292 12.72 13.23 9.30
CA ASN A 292 13.74 13.23 10.36
C ASN A 292 14.86 12.23 10.06
N THR A 293 14.50 11.02 9.61
CA THR A 293 15.48 9.97 9.26
C THR A 293 16.29 10.37 8.04
N PHE A 294 15.64 10.89 7.00
CA PHE A 294 16.28 11.38 5.78
C PHE A 294 17.36 12.43 6.09
N ARG A 295 17.06 13.39 7.01
CA ARG A 295 18.01 14.40 7.46
C ARG A 295 19.15 13.81 8.29
N LYS A 296 18.88 12.80 9.13
CA LYS A 296 19.93 12.09 9.90
C LYS A 296 20.92 11.38 8.97
N VAL A 297 20.46 10.78 7.89
CA VAL A 297 21.33 10.15 6.88
C VAL A 297 22.18 11.18 6.13
N GLY A 298 21.76 12.43 6.11
CA GLY A 298 22.49 13.53 5.46
C GLY A 298 21.76 14.15 4.27
N GLY A 299 20.62 13.64 3.91
CA GLY A 299 19.76 14.27 2.91
C GLY A 299 19.21 15.62 3.39
N GLN A 300 18.85 16.47 2.45
CA GLN A 300 18.21 17.75 2.71
C GLN A 300 16.84 17.79 2.06
N PHE A 301 15.92 18.52 2.66
CA PHE A 301 14.60 18.75 2.08
C PHE A 301 14.08 20.15 2.41
N GLU A 302 13.20 20.63 1.54
CA GLU A 302 12.47 21.89 1.70
C GLU A 302 10.99 21.65 1.42
N VAL A 303 10.13 22.17 2.31
CA VAL A 303 8.68 21.98 2.23
C VAL A 303 8.04 23.22 1.61
N HIS A 304 7.23 23.03 0.56
CA HIS A 304 6.50 24.06 -0.13
C HIS A 304 5.03 23.67 -0.23
N ASP A 305 4.18 24.16 0.67
CA ASP A 305 2.75 23.86 0.73
C ASP A 305 2.45 22.34 0.72
N GLN A 306 2.07 21.77 -0.41
CA GLN A 306 1.79 20.34 -0.62
C GLN A 306 2.88 19.60 -1.40
N ASP A 307 4.07 20.21 -1.52
CA ASP A 307 5.18 19.67 -2.27
C ASP A 307 6.42 19.63 -1.38
N ILE A 308 7.30 18.65 -1.59
CA ILE A 308 8.57 18.57 -0.88
C ILE A 308 9.69 18.35 -1.90
N ARG A 309 10.71 19.21 -1.86
CA ARG A 309 11.96 19.02 -2.57
C ARG A 309 12.93 18.22 -1.69
N PHE A 310 13.55 17.20 -2.26
CA PHE A 310 14.54 16.34 -1.60
C PHE A 310 15.83 16.34 -2.42
N TRP A 311 16.99 16.53 -1.76
CA TRP A 311 18.25 16.49 -2.47
C TRP A 311 19.41 15.96 -1.64
N HIS A 312 20.42 15.47 -2.36
CA HIS A 312 21.71 15.08 -1.81
C HIS A 312 22.63 16.33 -1.78
N PRO A 313 23.19 16.74 -0.61
CA PRO A 313 23.95 17.98 -0.50
C PRO A 313 25.39 17.92 -1.03
N GLY A 314 25.79 16.79 -1.69
CA GLY A 314 27.13 16.63 -2.26
C GLY A 314 28.21 16.10 -1.32
N GLY A 315 27.90 15.94 -0.03
CA GLY A 315 28.84 15.38 0.96
C GLY A 315 28.58 13.89 1.24
N PRO A 316 29.41 13.22 2.08
CA PRO A 316 29.19 11.83 2.43
C PRO A 316 27.90 11.64 3.23
N LEU A 317 27.13 10.60 2.88
CA LEU A 317 25.99 10.18 3.68
C LEU A 317 26.46 9.54 4.99
N ARG A 318 25.64 9.62 6.02
CA ARG A 318 25.94 9.14 7.37
C ARG A 318 25.18 7.86 7.67
N SER A 319 25.87 6.92 8.30
CA SER A 319 25.25 5.73 8.86
C SER A 319 24.30 6.06 10.01
N ILE A 320 23.25 5.27 10.18
CA ILE A 320 22.25 5.43 11.22
C ILE A 320 21.85 4.11 11.86
N VAL A 321 21.27 4.18 13.05
CA VAL A 321 20.47 3.10 13.63
C VAL A 321 19.00 3.46 13.44
N LEU A 322 18.25 2.54 12.84
CA LEU A 322 16.85 2.71 12.46
C LEU A 322 16.04 1.51 12.94
N GLU A 323 14.89 1.79 13.56
CA GLU A 323 13.88 0.78 13.87
C GLU A 323 12.60 1.14 13.13
N THR A 324 11.97 0.16 12.49
CA THR A 324 10.62 0.35 11.96
C THR A 324 9.62 0.26 13.11
N ASP A 325 8.50 0.94 12.95
CA ASP A 325 7.40 0.90 13.92
C ASP A 325 6.08 1.25 13.23
N VAL A 326 4.98 0.98 13.92
CA VAL A 326 3.65 1.45 13.52
C VAL A 326 3.58 2.98 13.60
N HIS A 327 2.65 3.59 12.84
CA HIS A 327 2.50 5.05 12.86
C HIS A 327 2.31 5.58 14.30
N PRO A 328 2.98 6.69 14.71
CA PRO A 328 3.78 7.64 13.92
C PRO A 328 5.29 7.30 13.81
N GLY A 329 5.68 6.06 14.08
CA GLY A 329 7.05 5.60 13.91
C GLY A 329 7.50 5.52 12.45
N PHE A 330 8.72 5.02 12.23
CA PHE A 330 9.25 4.85 10.88
C PHE A 330 8.60 3.65 10.20
N MET A 331 7.85 3.91 9.13
CA MET A 331 7.04 2.92 8.44
C MET A 331 7.90 1.82 7.78
N THR A 332 7.48 0.57 7.93
CA THR A 332 8.17 -0.60 7.32
C THR A 332 8.30 -0.50 5.79
N ASP A 333 7.35 0.14 5.08
CA ASP A 333 7.41 0.32 3.63
C ASP A 333 8.43 1.37 3.18
N TRP A 334 8.93 2.21 4.06
CA TRP A 334 9.99 3.18 3.80
C TRP A 334 11.40 2.61 3.94
N GLN A 335 11.55 1.48 4.67
CA GLN A 335 12.87 0.96 4.99
C GLN A 335 13.60 0.40 3.77
N GLN A 336 12.92 -0.32 2.88
CA GLN A 336 13.55 -0.96 1.72
C GLN A 336 14.19 0.05 0.76
N PRO A 337 13.49 1.11 0.29
CA PRO A 337 14.11 2.15 -0.54
C PRO A 337 15.23 2.90 0.20
N LEU A 338 15.05 3.20 1.51
CA LEU A 338 16.09 3.88 2.28
C LEU A 338 17.34 3.02 2.49
N VAL A 339 17.21 1.70 2.66
CA VAL A 339 18.35 0.78 2.78
C VAL A 339 19.27 0.88 1.56
N VAL A 340 18.74 1.11 0.36
CA VAL A 340 19.58 1.34 -0.82
C VAL A 340 20.46 2.59 -0.65
N ALA A 341 19.89 3.69 -0.18
CA ALA A 341 20.67 4.91 0.12
C ALA A 341 21.71 4.65 1.24
N LEU A 342 21.36 3.84 2.25
CA LEU A 342 22.29 3.48 3.33
C LEU A 342 23.50 2.64 2.83
N THR A 343 23.40 1.95 1.70
CA THR A 343 24.58 1.29 1.09
C THR A 343 25.63 2.30 0.64
N GLN A 344 25.24 3.57 0.42
CA GLN A 344 26.13 4.67 0.03
C GLN A 344 26.59 5.51 1.23
N ALA A 345 26.10 5.20 2.47
CA ALA A 345 26.46 5.92 3.68
C ALA A 345 27.79 5.44 4.24
N THR A 346 28.55 6.36 4.83
CA THR A 346 29.85 6.05 5.46
C THR A 346 29.64 5.43 6.84
N GLY A 347 30.16 4.22 7.04
CA GLY A 347 30.13 3.50 8.32
C GLY A 347 29.13 2.34 8.34
N LEU A 348 28.67 1.99 9.54
CA LEU A 348 27.73 0.88 9.76
C LEU A 348 26.34 1.41 10.08
N SER A 349 25.38 1.12 9.24
CA SER A 349 23.97 1.34 9.55
C SER A 349 23.34 0.05 10.07
N ILE A 350 22.45 0.18 11.06
CA ILE A 350 21.66 -0.93 11.61
C ILE A 350 20.20 -0.63 11.33
N VAL A 351 19.49 -1.60 10.74
CA VAL A 351 18.04 -1.52 10.51
C VAL A 351 17.38 -2.69 11.20
N HIS A 352 16.48 -2.40 12.15
CA HIS A 352 15.71 -3.38 12.90
C HIS A 352 14.24 -3.30 12.47
N GLU A 353 13.72 -4.41 11.90
CA GLU A 353 12.34 -4.53 11.45
C GLU A 353 11.47 -5.12 12.54
N THR A 354 10.46 -4.37 12.97
CA THR A 354 9.56 -4.77 14.06
C THR A 354 8.13 -5.10 13.60
N VAL A 355 7.79 -4.82 12.34
CA VAL A 355 6.42 -4.90 11.82
C VAL A 355 6.16 -6.17 11.01
N TYR A 356 7.10 -6.57 10.11
CA TYR A 356 6.93 -7.72 9.22
C TYR A 356 8.02 -8.78 9.35
N GLU A 357 7.63 -10.07 9.28
CA GLU A 357 8.48 -11.22 9.58
C GLU A 357 9.63 -11.46 8.59
N LYS A 358 9.44 -11.22 7.31
CA LYS A 358 10.37 -11.62 6.25
C LYS A 358 10.73 -10.44 5.34
N ARG A 359 10.96 -9.26 5.93
CA ARG A 359 11.08 -8.02 5.18
C ARG A 359 12.44 -7.84 4.47
N PHE A 360 13.48 -8.55 4.87
CA PHE A 360 14.84 -8.39 4.32
C PHE A 360 15.16 -9.28 3.11
N GLY A 361 14.18 -9.96 2.51
CA GLY A 361 14.38 -10.78 1.31
C GLY A 361 15.03 -10.01 0.14
N PHE A 362 14.68 -8.74 -0.03
CA PHE A 362 15.22 -7.86 -1.06
C PHE A 362 16.75 -7.64 -0.97
N THR A 363 17.37 -7.84 0.19
CA THR A 363 18.82 -7.67 0.38
C THR A 363 19.64 -8.66 -0.43
N CYS A 364 19.06 -9.78 -0.87
CA CYS A 364 19.74 -10.76 -1.71
C CYS A 364 20.18 -10.16 -3.05
N ALA A 365 19.30 -9.39 -3.71
CA ALA A 365 19.65 -8.71 -4.95
C ALA A 365 20.66 -7.58 -4.72
N LEU A 366 20.51 -6.80 -3.64
CA LEU A 366 21.48 -5.75 -3.31
C LEU A 366 22.88 -6.33 -3.09
N ARG A 367 23.00 -7.49 -2.41
CA ARG A 367 24.29 -8.20 -2.26
C ARG A 367 24.84 -8.67 -3.61
N LYS A 368 23.99 -9.18 -4.52
CA LYS A 368 24.38 -9.53 -5.89
C LYS A 368 24.93 -8.32 -6.65
N MET A 369 24.40 -7.12 -6.35
CA MET A 369 24.88 -5.85 -6.91
C MET A 369 26.08 -5.25 -6.17
N GLY A 370 26.67 -5.96 -5.19
CA GLY A 370 27.89 -5.56 -4.48
C GLY A 370 27.67 -4.93 -3.11
N ALA A 371 26.42 -4.77 -2.64
CA ALA A 371 26.16 -4.21 -1.32
C ALA A 371 26.67 -5.12 -0.20
N ASN A 372 27.34 -4.54 0.80
CA ASN A 372 27.77 -5.25 2.00
C ASN A 372 26.68 -5.19 3.07
N ILE A 373 25.78 -6.19 3.04
CA ILE A 373 24.64 -6.31 3.96
C ILE A 373 24.67 -7.68 4.64
N GLN A 374 24.59 -7.68 5.96
CA GLN A 374 24.43 -8.88 6.77
C GLN A 374 23.06 -8.82 7.46
N ILE A 375 22.35 -9.96 7.53
CA ILE A 375 21.03 -10.05 8.16
C ILE A 375 21.09 -10.99 9.36
N TYR A 376 20.37 -10.62 10.42
CA TYR A 376 20.42 -11.26 11.72
C TYR A 376 19.03 -11.62 12.21
N ARG A 377 18.96 -12.67 13.04
CA ARG A 377 17.74 -13.09 13.75
C ARG A 377 17.62 -12.45 15.13
N GLU A 378 18.71 -11.92 15.64
CA GLU A 378 18.78 -11.19 16.90
C GLU A 378 18.21 -9.77 16.72
N CYS A 379 17.55 -9.26 17.77
CA CYS A 379 17.17 -7.87 17.85
C CYS A 379 18.41 -7.01 18.01
N LEU A 380 18.75 -6.22 17.01
CA LEU A 380 19.85 -5.23 17.07
C LEU A 380 19.33 -3.82 17.38
N GLY A 381 18.03 -3.67 17.66
CA GLY A 381 17.38 -2.46 18.10
C GLY A 381 17.10 -2.45 19.60
N GLY A 382 16.63 -1.32 20.13
CA GLY A 382 16.29 -1.11 21.55
C GLY A 382 14.80 -1.28 21.85
N ALA A 383 13.94 -1.21 20.84
CA ALA A 383 12.49 -1.34 21.03
C ALA A 383 12.08 -2.78 21.26
N PRO A 384 11.02 -3.05 22.06
CA PRO A 384 10.43 -4.36 22.17
C PRO A 384 9.99 -4.88 20.79
N CYS A 385 10.45 -6.09 20.43
CA CYS A 385 10.20 -6.67 19.12
C CYS A 385 9.38 -7.97 19.25
N ARG A 386 8.26 -8.05 18.54
CA ARG A 386 7.41 -9.23 18.51
C ARG A 386 8.08 -10.46 17.84
N PHE A 387 9.23 -10.27 17.20
CA PHE A 387 9.99 -11.32 16.51
C PHE A 387 11.17 -11.84 17.31
N GLY A 388 11.52 -11.22 18.44
CA GLY A 388 12.70 -11.56 19.23
C GLY A 388 12.76 -13.02 19.70
N GLN A 389 11.60 -13.71 19.80
CA GLN A 389 11.51 -15.12 20.13
C GLN A 389 11.19 -16.01 18.91
N ARG A 390 11.13 -15.44 17.71
CA ARG A 390 10.82 -16.14 16.47
C ARG A 390 12.05 -16.23 15.58
N ASN A 391 12.15 -17.29 14.82
CA ASN A 391 13.32 -17.58 13.98
C ASN A 391 13.29 -16.83 12.62
N PHE A 392 13.04 -15.51 12.62
CA PHE A 392 13.04 -14.68 11.43
C PHE A 392 14.24 -13.74 11.38
N HIS A 393 14.78 -13.50 10.20
CA HIS A 393 15.75 -12.43 9.99
C HIS A 393 15.03 -11.10 10.00
N HIS A 394 15.23 -10.31 11.05
CA HIS A 394 14.55 -9.02 11.25
C HIS A 394 15.48 -7.87 11.66
N SER A 395 16.79 -8.09 11.59
CA SER A 395 17.80 -7.04 11.70
C SER A 395 18.78 -7.13 10.54
N ALA A 396 19.25 -5.98 10.07
CA ALA A 396 20.26 -5.87 9.02
C ALA A 396 21.35 -4.90 9.43
N VAL A 397 22.60 -5.25 9.15
CA VAL A 397 23.77 -4.36 9.25
C VAL A 397 24.25 -4.07 7.84
N ILE A 398 24.29 -2.79 7.49
CA ILE A 398 24.70 -2.26 6.19
C ILE A 398 26.04 -1.55 6.37
N SER A 399 27.08 -2.01 5.68
CA SER A 399 28.41 -1.40 5.71
C SER A 399 28.64 -0.64 4.42
N GLY A 400 28.91 0.66 4.50
CA GLY A 400 29.12 1.49 3.31
C GLY A 400 30.19 2.57 3.52
N PRO A 401 30.49 3.37 2.47
CA PRO A 401 29.89 3.31 1.13
C PRO A 401 30.35 2.08 0.32
N THR A 402 29.43 1.48 -0.44
CA THR A 402 29.72 0.33 -1.30
C THR A 402 29.37 0.69 -2.74
N PRO A 403 30.29 0.65 -3.69
CA PRO A 403 29.98 0.82 -5.10
C PRO A 403 29.05 -0.30 -5.56
N LEU A 404 27.86 0.07 -6.03
CA LEU A 404 26.93 -0.88 -6.64
C LEU A 404 27.29 -1.08 -8.11
N HIS A 405 27.14 -2.32 -8.61
CA HIS A 405 27.33 -2.65 -10.00
C HIS A 405 26.07 -3.22 -10.63
N ALA A 406 25.98 -3.05 -11.93
CA ALA A 406 24.88 -3.56 -12.73
C ALA A 406 24.70 -5.07 -12.54
N ALA A 407 23.43 -5.51 -12.51
CA ALA A 407 23.08 -6.91 -12.41
C ALA A 407 21.71 -7.18 -13.09
N ASP A 408 21.47 -8.47 -13.36
CA ASP A 408 20.15 -8.99 -13.72
C ASP A 408 19.43 -9.37 -12.40
N VAL A 409 18.32 -8.73 -12.10
CA VAL A 409 17.54 -8.91 -10.88
C VAL A 409 16.06 -9.12 -11.18
N GLU A 410 15.37 -9.92 -10.36
CA GLU A 410 13.96 -10.21 -10.48
C GLU A 410 13.20 -9.61 -9.29
N VAL A 411 12.17 -8.82 -9.58
CA VAL A 411 11.32 -8.13 -8.59
C VAL A 411 10.57 -9.16 -7.74
N PRO A 412 10.77 -9.18 -6.41
CA PRO A 412 10.13 -10.17 -5.54
C PRO A 412 8.71 -9.77 -5.14
N ASP A 413 8.45 -8.49 -5.05
CA ASP A 413 7.18 -7.86 -4.67
C ASP A 413 7.19 -6.38 -5.05
N LEU A 414 6.04 -5.72 -4.91
CA LEU A 414 5.85 -4.31 -5.23
C LEU A 414 6.89 -3.39 -4.56
N ARG A 415 7.09 -3.51 -3.25
CA ARG A 415 7.92 -2.57 -2.47
C ARG A 415 9.42 -2.89 -2.60
N GLY A 416 9.77 -4.16 -2.53
CA GLY A 416 11.14 -4.63 -2.81
C GLY A 416 11.58 -4.31 -4.23
N GLY A 417 10.66 -4.42 -5.19
CA GLY A 417 10.91 -4.12 -6.60
C GLY A 417 11.37 -2.68 -6.83
N PHE A 418 10.70 -1.70 -6.22
CA PHE A 418 11.12 -0.31 -6.37
C PHE A 418 12.53 -0.07 -5.77
N SER A 419 12.90 -0.79 -4.71
CA SER A 419 14.27 -0.74 -4.15
C SER A 419 15.30 -1.29 -5.14
N TYR A 420 14.92 -2.28 -5.97
CA TYR A 420 15.80 -2.79 -7.03
C TYR A 420 16.01 -1.76 -8.16
N LEU A 421 14.95 -1.00 -8.50
CA LEU A 421 15.09 0.13 -9.43
C LEU A 421 16.06 1.19 -8.86
N ILE A 422 15.91 1.58 -7.59
CA ILE A 422 16.83 2.54 -6.96
C ILE A 422 18.26 2.01 -6.99
N ALA A 423 18.45 0.73 -6.68
CA ALA A 423 19.79 0.12 -6.72
C ALA A 423 20.38 0.11 -8.14
N ALA A 424 19.55 -0.20 -9.14
CA ALA A 424 19.97 -0.16 -10.55
C ALA A 424 20.33 1.25 -11.03
N LEU A 425 19.58 2.28 -10.57
CA LEU A 425 19.84 3.69 -10.87
C LEU A 425 21.15 4.18 -10.21
N ALA A 426 21.44 3.71 -8.99
CA ALA A 426 22.68 4.06 -8.27
C ALA A 426 23.91 3.24 -8.73
N ALA A 427 23.69 2.11 -9.40
CA ALA A 427 24.77 1.20 -9.83
C ALA A 427 25.50 1.73 -11.07
N ASN A 428 26.78 1.37 -11.20
CA ASN A 428 27.52 1.62 -12.42
C ASN A 428 27.20 0.55 -13.47
N GLY A 429 26.81 0.98 -14.68
CA GLY A 429 26.55 0.12 -15.83
C GLY A 429 25.05 -0.15 -16.05
N ARG A 430 24.75 -1.10 -16.97
CA ARG A 430 23.39 -1.43 -17.40
C ARG A 430 22.85 -2.63 -16.64
N SER A 431 21.82 -2.41 -15.82
CA SER A 431 21.07 -3.46 -15.12
C SER A 431 19.84 -3.91 -15.91
N THR A 432 19.43 -5.15 -15.70
CA THR A 432 18.14 -5.69 -16.18
C THR A 432 17.25 -5.99 -14.97
N VAL A 433 16.10 -5.34 -14.90
CA VAL A 433 15.09 -5.56 -13.85
C VAL A 433 13.90 -6.30 -14.47
N ARG A 434 13.64 -7.52 -14.00
CA ARG A 434 12.54 -8.39 -14.47
C ARG A 434 11.35 -8.31 -13.51
N GLY A 435 10.14 -8.58 -14.00
CA GLY A 435 8.95 -8.60 -13.17
C GLY A 435 8.45 -7.19 -12.80
N ILE A 436 8.66 -6.21 -13.68
CA ILE A 436 8.27 -4.80 -13.43
C ILE A 436 6.77 -4.60 -13.33
N SER A 437 5.96 -5.49 -13.90
CA SER A 437 4.49 -5.52 -13.74
C SER A 437 4.05 -5.54 -12.26
N LEU A 438 4.89 -6.06 -11.35
CA LEU A 438 4.63 -5.99 -9.92
C LEU A 438 4.77 -4.56 -9.37
N ILE A 439 5.58 -3.71 -10.00
CA ILE A 439 5.77 -2.30 -9.62
C ILE A 439 4.56 -1.48 -10.11
N ASP A 440 4.04 -1.76 -11.32
CA ASP A 440 2.83 -1.12 -11.88
C ASP A 440 1.58 -1.30 -11.00
N ARG A 441 1.59 -2.26 -10.07
CA ARG A 441 0.49 -2.44 -9.11
C ARG A 441 0.30 -1.27 -8.15
N GLY A 442 1.30 -0.45 -7.93
CA GLY A 442 1.22 0.60 -6.93
C GLY A 442 2.10 1.81 -7.13
N TYR A 443 2.84 1.87 -8.23
CA TYR A 443 3.59 3.06 -8.65
C TYR A 443 3.08 3.48 -10.02
N GLU A 444 2.25 4.53 -10.03
CA GLU A 444 1.67 5.06 -11.26
C GLU A 444 2.74 5.62 -12.17
N ALA A 445 2.72 5.23 -13.46
CA ALA A 445 3.58 5.79 -14.50
C ALA A 445 5.06 5.89 -14.06
N PHE A 446 5.58 4.85 -13.37
CA PHE A 446 6.90 4.94 -12.76
C PHE A 446 8.02 5.10 -13.78
N GLN A 447 7.88 4.54 -14.98
CA GLN A 447 8.86 4.68 -16.05
C GLN A 447 8.90 6.12 -16.56
N GLU A 448 7.74 6.69 -16.87
CA GLU A 448 7.60 8.08 -17.33
C GLU A 448 8.13 9.07 -16.28
N LYS A 449 7.93 8.77 -14.99
CA LYS A 449 8.51 9.56 -13.89
C LYS A 449 10.03 9.42 -13.84
N LEU A 450 10.58 8.22 -14.07
CA LEU A 450 12.04 8.01 -14.18
C LEU A 450 12.62 8.81 -15.34
N GLU A 451 12.03 8.74 -16.53
CA GLU A 451 12.44 9.49 -17.72
C GLU A 451 12.36 11.00 -17.48
N ALA A 452 11.28 11.48 -16.84
CA ALA A 452 11.11 12.89 -16.47
C ALA A 452 12.17 13.38 -15.46
N LEU A 453 12.74 12.48 -14.66
CA LEU A 453 13.84 12.76 -13.74
C LEU A 453 15.23 12.57 -14.39
N GLY A 454 15.29 12.29 -15.69
CA GLY A 454 16.55 12.14 -16.44
C GLY A 454 17.19 10.77 -16.31
N ALA A 455 16.48 9.75 -15.84
CA ALA A 455 16.97 8.38 -15.84
C ALA A 455 17.05 7.83 -17.27
N ASP A 456 18.09 7.08 -17.57
CA ASP A 456 18.25 6.34 -18.83
C ASP A 456 17.67 4.93 -18.65
N VAL A 457 16.40 4.78 -19.03
CA VAL A 457 15.63 3.54 -18.88
C VAL A 457 14.89 3.18 -20.17
N SER A 458 14.71 1.88 -20.41
CA SER A 458 13.91 1.40 -21.55
C SER A 458 13.26 0.05 -21.24
N ARG A 459 11.98 -0.12 -21.63
CA ARG A 459 11.33 -1.45 -21.58
C ARG A 459 11.90 -2.35 -22.68
N GLY A 460 12.04 -3.66 -22.34
CA GLY A 460 12.53 -4.68 -23.24
C GLY A 460 11.46 -5.64 -23.72
#